data_f40d39259e9e6cd43fdf32adb2441d0c
#
_entry.id   f40d39259e9e6cd43fdf32adb2441d0c
#
_cell.length_a   1.000
_cell.length_b   1.000
_cell.length_c   1.000
_cell.angle_alpha   90.00
_cell.angle_beta   90.00
_cell.angle_gamma   90.00
#
_symmetry.space_group_name_H-M   'P 1'
#
loop_
_entity.id
_entity.type
_entity.pdbx_description
1 polymer ?
#
loop_
_entity_poly.entity_id
_entity_poly.type
_entity_poly.pdbx_seq_one_letter_code
_entity_poly.pdbx_strand_id
1 'polypeptide(L)'
;MPLPHPTILRPPPPDPALSPLENDLDITALGVLGEDIFTNTRPPWHPPGARGIYGGSVVGMCLAAGHRTVSPDFALHSCHCYFLLAGNAEIPILFHVERVRDGRSFATRTVQARQKGRCIFTVTMSFTLMPLDKAGASATAALTPSPAKALPSIGQVGHAAVMPANCPPIPPPGYEDHDASNGVYVRLARAFGSDSASAVQPILSGPMTITGSDDAPHLKQTMHWVRVRGKIAGGRTAHLDALSYVTDNYFIGTITRIHRLWRFPFTVACLLGKDGDTTFADSPEQVQAVRDLVAFESGGDSLESFLGQPEVGMVVSLDHTIYFHEPDRVRADEWMLAVMDSPWAGEGRGVVTQRIFGADGTLLVTCIQEGIVRLKDENRGKSAKAKI
;
A
#
# COMPACT_ATOMS: atom_id res chain seq x y z
N MET A 1 6.33 -7.51 -33.53
CA MET A 1 7.25 -8.51 -32.92
C MET A 1 7.64 -7.97 -31.57
N PRO A 2 7.49 -8.70 -30.46
CA PRO A 2 8.05 -8.30 -29.19
C PRO A 2 9.56 -8.26 -29.34
N LEU A 3 10.20 -7.22 -28.78
CA LEU A 3 11.65 -7.13 -28.70
C LEU A 3 12.16 -8.35 -27.92
N PRO A 4 13.10 -9.13 -28.45
CA PRO A 4 13.38 -10.45 -27.93
C PRO A 4 14.18 -10.49 -26.63
N HIS A 5 14.55 -9.38 -25.99
CA HIS A 5 15.32 -9.44 -24.74
C HIS A 5 15.06 -8.23 -23.87
N PRO A 6 14.41 -8.42 -22.68
CA PRO A 6 14.62 -7.48 -21.61
C PRO A 6 16.13 -7.50 -21.28
N THR A 7 16.71 -6.33 -21.13
CA THR A 7 18.05 -6.17 -20.55
C THR A 7 17.94 -6.43 -19.05
N ILE A 8 17.62 -7.67 -18.67
CA ILE A 8 17.47 -8.02 -17.28
C ILE A 8 18.78 -8.66 -16.84
N LEU A 9 19.51 -7.93 -16.02
CA LEU A 9 20.44 -8.53 -15.09
C LEU A 9 19.65 -9.60 -14.31
N ARG A 10 20.19 -10.81 -14.19
CA ARG A 10 19.61 -11.81 -13.30
C ARG A 10 19.58 -11.19 -11.90
N PRO A 11 18.40 -11.04 -11.27
CA PRO A 11 18.37 -10.49 -9.91
C PRO A 11 19.18 -11.41 -9.00
N PRO A 12 19.95 -10.86 -8.05
CA PRO A 12 20.60 -11.66 -7.04
C PRO A 12 19.53 -12.39 -6.22
N PRO A 13 19.87 -13.53 -5.59
CA PRO A 13 18.95 -14.18 -4.68
C PRO A 13 18.58 -13.21 -3.54
N PRO A 14 17.38 -13.36 -2.94
CA PRO A 14 17.02 -12.58 -1.76
C PRO A 14 18.05 -12.77 -0.64
N ASP A 15 18.37 -11.69 0.06
CA ASP A 15 19.23 -11.76 1.25
C ASP A 15 18.40 -12.32 2.43
N PRO A 16 18.75 -13.46 2.99
CA PRO A 16 18.02 -14.07 4.11
C PRO A 16 18.11 -13.27 5.41
N ALA A 17 19.05 -12.33 5.53
CA ALA A 17 19.18 -11.46 6.68
C ALA A 17 18.19 -10.28 6.66
N LEU A 18 17.57 -10.01 5.51
CA LEU A 18 16.61 -8.95 5.30
C LEU A 18 15.16 -9.50 5.25
N SER A 19 14.21 -8.69 5.66
CA SER A 19 12.80 -9.01 5.48
C SER A 19 12.44 -9.15 3.98
N PRO A 20 11.35 -9.87 3.63
CA PRO A 20 10.88 -9.93 2.24
C PRO A 20 10.69 -8.55 1.61
N LEU A 21 10.15 -7.59 2.37
CA LEU A 21 9.90 -6.24 1.86
C LEU A 21 11.21 -5.44 1.64
N GLU A 22 12.21 -5.56 2.53
CA GLU A 22 13.52 -4.94 2.29
C GLU A 22 14.16 -5.47 1.01
N ASN A 23 14.04 -6.79 0.76
CA ASN A 23 14.49 -7.39 -0.49
C ASN A 23 13.73 -6.84 -1.71
N ASP A 24 12.42 -6.61 -1.61
CA ASP A 24 11.60 -6.08 -2.70
C ASP A 24 11.86 -4.59 -2.98
N LEU A 25 12.20 -3.82 -1.93
CA LEU A 25 12.49 -2.38 -2.05
C LEU A 25 13.96 -2.08 -2.32
N ASP A 26 14.81 -3.09 -2.40
CA ASP A 26 16.25 -2.92 -2.64
C ASP A 26 16.51 -2.32 -4.03
N ILE A 27 17.44 -1.36 -4.08
CA ILE A 27 17.83 -0.63 -5.27
C ILE A 27 19.32 -0.68 -5.51
N THR A 28 19.70 -0.77 -6.77
CA THR A 28 21.08 -0.81 -7.24
C THR A 28 21.46 0.53 -7.87
N ALA A 29 22.58 1.12 -7.45
CA ALA A 29 23.12 2.34 -8.05
C ALA A 29 23.65 2.05 -9.46
N LEU A 30 23.33 2.93 -10.42
CA LEU A 30 23.78 2.87 -11.80
C LEU A 30 24.81 3.99 -12.06
N GLY A 31 25.94 3.95 -11.35
CA GLY A 31 26.99 4.98 -11.42
C GLY A 31 27.52 5.25 -12.85
N VAL A 32 27.39 4.29 -13.76
CA VAL A 32 27.68 4.44 -15.19
C VAL A 32 26.76 5.45 -15.89
N LEU A 33 25.54 5.68 -15.36
CA LEU A 33 24.56 6.60 -15.93
C LEU A 33 24.55 7.95 -15.19
N GLY A 34 25.04 8.00 -13.95
CA GLY A 34 25.10 9.21 -13.11
C GLY A 34 25.14 8.87 -11.63
N GLU A 35 25.51 9.84 -10.78
CA GLU A 35 25.68 9.64 -9.34
C GLU A 35 24.36 9.31 -8.62
N ASP A 36 23.25 9.92 -9.04
CA ASP A 36 21.95 9.83 -8.38
C ASP A 36 20.93 9.06 -9.24
N ILE A 37 21.41 8.03 -9.97
CA ILE A 37 20.58 7.14 -10.78
C ILE A 37 20.62 5.73 -10.21
N PHE A 38 19.43 5.15 -9.99
CA PHE A 38 19.26 3.83 -9.42
C PHE A 38 18.29 2.98 -10.26
N THR A 39 18.26 1.68 -10.01
CA THR A 39 17.26 0.76 -10.54
C THR A 39 16.81 -0.21 -9.45
N ASN A 40 15.65 -0.82 -9.59
CA ASN A 40 15.22 -1.90 -8.71
C ASN A 40 16.17 -3.11 -8.87
N THR A 41 16.61 -3.67 -7.75
CA THR A 41 17.51 -4.84 -7.74
C THR A 41 16.76 -6.11 -8.15
N ARG A 42 15.47 -6.21 -7.81
CA ARG A 42 14.57 -7.33 -8.12
C ARG A 42 13.27 -6.84 -8.75
N PRO A 43 12.55 -7.68 -9.50
CA PRO A 43 11.22 -7.32 -9.99
C PRO A 43 10.31 -6.92 -8.82
N PRO A 44 9.60 -5.79 -8.90
CA PRO A 44 8.69 -5.37 -7.83
C PRO A 44 7.48 -6.29 -7.77
N TRP A 45 6.96 -6.51 -6.56
CA TRP A 45 5.72 -7.25 -6.37
C TRP A 45 4.54 -6.55 -7.06
N HIS A 46 3.64 -7.35 -7.63
CA HIS A 46 2.37 -6.88 -8.17
C HIS A 46 1.24 -7.86 -7.80
N PRO A 47 0.02 -7.36 -7.59
CA PRO A 47 -1.12 -8.23 -7.29
C PRO A 47 -1.37 -9.22 -8.45
N PRO A 48 -1.67 -10.49 -8.19
CA PRO A 48 -2.05 -11.45 -9.22
C PRO A 48 -3.20 -10.91 -10.09
N GLY A 49 -3.01 -10.95 -11.41
CA GLY A 49 -3.97 -10.41 -12.36
C GLY A 49 -4.01 -8.89 -12.51
N ALA A 50 -3.21 -8.15 -11.77
CA ALA A 50 -3.10 -6.70 -11.93
C ALA A 50 -2.40 -6.31 -13.24
N ARG A 51 -2.79 -5.16 -13.80
CA ARG A 51 -2.20 -4.62 -15.04
C ARG A 51 -0.87 -3.89 -14.82
N GLY A 52 -0.49 -3.63 -13.59
CA GLY A 52 0.67 -2.81 -13.25
C GLY A 52 1.30 -3.20 -11.93
N ILE A 53 2.44 -2.57 -11.65
CA ILE A 53 3.16 -2.69 -10.38
C ILE A 53 2.26 -2.13 -9.27
N TYR A 54 2.33 -2.73 -8.08
CA TYR A 54 1.70 -2.18 -6.89
C TYR A 54 2.27 -0.77 -6.59
N GLY A 55 1.40 0.21 -6.36
CA GLY A 55 1.80 1.61 -6.19
C GLY A 55 2.78 1.79 -5.02
N GLY A 56 2.50 1.13 -3.89
CA GLY A 56 3.37 1.15 -2.72
C GLY A 56 4.80 0.66 -2.99
N SER A 57 5.00 -0.30 -3.94
CA SER A 57 6.36 -0.71 -4.35
C SER A 57 7.13 0.44 -4.97
N VAL A 58 6.48 1.21 -5.86
CA VAL A 58 7.14 2.35 -6.54
C VAL A 58 7.40 3.47 -5.55
N VAL A 59 6.45 3.76 -4.65
CA VAL A 59 6.63 4.75 -3.56
C VAL A 59 7.83 4.38 -2.72
N GLY A 60 7.86 3.17 -2.14
CA GLY A 60 8.94 2.71 -1.25
C GLY A 60 10.31 2.74 -1.92
N MET A 61 10.44 2.25 -3.18
CA MET A 61 11.71 2.31 -3.92
C MET A 61 12.16 3.73 -4.25
N CYS A 62 11.23 4.65 -4.57
CA CYS A 62 11.57 6.06 -4.78
C CYS A 62 12.07 6.71 -3.49
N LEU A 63 11.47 6.37 -2.34
CA LEU A 63 11.94 6.87 -1.04
C LEU A 63 13.33 6.30 -0.71
N ALA A 64 13.54 5.00 -0.94
CA ALA A 64 14.86 4.38 -0.80
C ALA A 64 15.92 5.10 -1.65
N ALA A 65 15.59 5.47 -2.91
CA ALA A 65 16.49 6.24 -3.77
C ALA A 65 16.77 7.64 -3.21
N GLY A 66 15.75 8.33 -2.71
CA GLY A 66 15.90 9.64 -2.06
C GLY A 66 16.79 9.57 -0.83
N HIS A 67 16.58 8.59 0.05
CA HIS A 67 17.36 8.36 1.25
C HIS A 67 18.86 8.14 0.97
N ARG A 68 19.22 7.49 -0.16
CA ARG A 68 20.63 7.29 -0.57
C ARG A 68 21.37 8.59 -0.89
N THR A 69 20.67 9.72 -1.02
CA THR A 69 21.25 11.01 -1.44
C THR A 69 21.24 12.07 -0.35
N VAL A 70 20.82 11.76 0.87
CA VAL A 70 20.81 12.65 2.02
C VAL A 70 21.70 12.09 3.15
N SER A 71 22.21 12.99 4.03
CA SER A 71 22.93 12.55 5.23
C SER A 71 22.03 11.74 6.17
N PRO A 72 22.54 10.70 6.87
CA PRO A 72 21.81 9.94 7.87
C PRO A 72 21.23 10.78 9.02
N ASP A 73 21.74 12.00 9.24
CA ASP A 73 21.23 12.94 10.24
C ASP A 73 19.86 13.54 9.86
N PHE A 74 19.45 13.39 8.62
CA PHE A 74 18.14 13.84 8.16
C PHE A 74 17.11 12.73 8.24
N ALA A 75 15.89 13.09 8.61
CA ALA A 75 14.73 12.21 8.55
C ALA A 75 13.70 12.73 7.55
N LEU A 76 13.09 11.83 6.82
CA LEU A 76 11.94 12.14 5.97
C LEU A 76 10.77 12.59 6.83
N HIS A 77 10.16 13.74 6.52
CA HIS A 77 8.98 14.23 7.22
C HIS A 77 7.75 14.36 6.31
N SER A 78 7.93 14.45 4.99
CA SER A 78 6.81 14.44 4.05
C SER A 78 7.22 14.04 2.64
N CYS A 79 6.27 13.47 1.89
CA CYS A 79 6.40 13.29 0.45
C CYS A 79 5.05 13.49 -0.24
N HIS A 80 5.12 13.94 -1.51
CA HIS A 80 3.97 14.17 -2.38
C HIS A 80 4.26 13.57 -3.75
N CYS A 81 3.39 12.67 -4.22
CA CYS A 81 3.63 11.92 -5.44
C CYS A 81 2.42 11.85 -6.37
N TYR A 82 2.71 11.60 -7.66
CA TYR A 82 1.73 11.36 -8.70
C TYR A 82 2.02 10.05 -9.43
N PHE A 83 0.96 9.25 -9.62
CA PHE A 83 0.96 8.08 -10.47
C PHE A 83 0.57 8.50 -11.89
N LEU A 84 1.50 8.42 -12.84
CA LEU A 84 1.34 8.96 -14.18
C LEU A 84 0.95 7.89 -15.20
N LEU A 85 1.56 6.70 -15.09
CA LEU A 85 1.35 5.57 -15.99
C LEU A 85 1.49 4.25 -15.22
N ALA A 86 0.78 3.23 -15.67
CA ALA A 86 0.98 1.88 -15.14
C ALA A 86 2.40 1.39 -15.48
N GLY A 87 3.15 0.99 -14.45
CA GLY A 87 4.45 0.35 -14.60
C GLY A 87 4.30 -1.14 -14.97
N ASN A 88 5.31 -1.70 -15.62
CA ASN A 88 5.41 -3.14 -15.91
C ASN A 88 6.48 -3.77 -15.01
N ALA A 89 6.11 -4.81 -14.23
CA ALA A 89 7.02 -5.47 -13.29
C ALA A 89 8.19 -6.21 -13.97
N GLU A 90 8.03 -6.60 -15.24
CA GLU A 90 9.07 -7.28 -16.03
C GLU A 90 10.16 -6.34 -16.58
N ILE A 91 9.93 -5.02 -16.48
CA ILE A 91 10.85 -4.01 -17.02
C ILE A 91 11.51 -3.28 -15.86
N PRO A 92 12.84 -3.18 -15.80
CA PRO A 92 13.51 -2.39 -14.78
C PRO A 92 13.02 -0.93 -14.77
N ILE A 93 12.89 -0.39 -13.56
CA ILE A 93 12.55 1.01 -13.32
C ILE A 93 13.86 1.77 -13.13
N LEU A 94 14.03 2.90 -13.80
CA LEU A 94 15.11 3.84 -13.54
C LEU A 94 14.61 4.93 -12.61
N PHE A 95 15.26 5.07 -11.47
CA PHE A 95 14.99 6.14 -10.50
C PHE A 95 16.01 7.25 -10.68
N HIS A 96 15.56 8.40 -11.16
CA HIS A 96 16.39 9.60 -11.31
C HIS A 96 16.12 10.52 -10.13
N VAL A 97 17.11 10.71 -9.27
CA VAL A 97 17.01 11.60 -8.11
C VAL A 97 17.60 12.96 -8.45
N GLU A 98 16.83 14.01 -8.21
CA GLU A 98 17.27 15.40 -8.30
C GLU A 98 17.46 15.98 -6.89
N ARG A 99 18.65 16.54 -6.62
CA ARG A 99 18.95 17.26 -5.39
C ARG A 99 18.43 18.70 -5.52
N VAL A 100 17.14 18.90 -5.28
CA VAL A 100 16.49 20.21 -5.43
C VAL A 100 17.04 21.23 -4.43
N ARG A 101 17.33 20.79 -3.20
CA ARG A 101 17.88 21.64 -2.14
C ARG A 101 18.68 20.82 -1.13
N ASP A 102 19.84 21.36 -0.75
CA ASP A 102 20.62 20.94 0.41
C ASP A 102 20.82 22.15 1.32
N GLY A 103 20.02 22.24 2.38
CA GLY A 103 20.07 23.28 3.39
C GLY A 103 20.55 22.74 4.73
N ARG A 104 20.85 23.63 5.68
CA ARG A 104 21.34 23.25 7.01
C ARG A 104 20.29 22.45 7.81
N SER A 105 19.01 22.80 7.69
CA SER A 105 17.93 22.20 8.49
C SER A 105 16.95 21.37 7.65
N PHE A 106 16.92 21.56 6.33
CA PHE A 106 16.03 20.86 5.42
C PHE A 106 16.76 20.50 4.13
N ALA A 107 16.47 19.32 3.60
CA ALA A 107 16.86 18.88 2.27
C ALA A 107 15.63 18.49 1.46
N THR A 108 15.66 18.71 0.14
CA THR A 108 14.54 18.34 -0.76
C THR A 108 15.07 17.51 -1.92
N ARG A 109 14.39 16.43 -2.22
CA ARG A 109 14.67 15.54 -3.36
C ARG A 109 13.42 15.37 -4.20
N THR A 110 13.59 15.37 -5.52
CA THR A 110 12.57 14.89 -6.46
C THR A 110 13.08 13.61 -7.10
N VAL A 111 12.25 12.56 -7.12
CA VAL A 111 12.57 11.30 -7.80
C VAL A 111 11.56 11.07 -8.91
N GLN A 112 12.06 10.76 -10.10
CA GLN A 112 11.26 10.28 -11.21
C GLN A 112 11.55 8.80 -11.46
N ALA A 113 10.52 7.96 -11.32
CA ALA A 113 10.59 6.57 -11.76
C ALA A 113 10.24 6.49 -13.23
N ARG A 114 11.11 5.87 -14.05
CA ARG A 114 10.98 5.84 -15.51
C ARG A 114 11.10 4.42 -16.07
N GLN A 115 10.29 4.13 -17.07
CA GLN A 115 10.39 2.93 -17.89
C GLN A 115 10.31 3.29 -19.36
N LYS A 116 11.16 2.71 -20.21
CA LYS A 116 11.21 3.01 -21.66
C LYS A 116 11.29 4.52 -21.96
N GLY A 117 12.06 5.26 -21.16
CA GLY A 117 12.24 6.70 -21.29
C GLY A 117 11.06 7.56 -20.78
N ARG A 118 9.91 6.95 -20.42
CA ARG A 118 8.72 7.66 -19.94
C ARG A 118 8.69 7.69 -18.42
N CYS A 119 8.34 8.84 -17.84
CA CYS A 119 8.06 8.95 -16.42
C CYS A 119 6.74 8.22 -16.12
N ILE A 120 6.78 7.20 -15.22
CA ILE A 120 5.60 6.45 -14.78
C ILE A 120 5.10 6.95 -13.43
N PHE A 121 6.00 7.55 -12.64
CA PHE A 121 5.71 8.06 -11.30
C PHE A 121 6.71 9.16 -10.94
N THR A 122 6.28 10.14 -10.15
CA THR A 122 7.14 11.20 -9.61
C THR A 122 6.79 11.49 -8.17
N VAL A 123 7.80 11.81 -7.36
CA VAL A 123 7.64 12.19 -5.95
C VAL A 123 8.60 13.30 -5.59
N THR A 124 8.13 14.27 -4.80
CA THR A 124 8.95 15.26 -4.11
C THR A 124 8.94 14.96 -2.62
N MET A 125 10.13 14.87 -2.03
CA MET A 125 10.36 14.52 -0.63
C MET A 125 11.04 15.68 0.09
N SER A 126 10.64 15.90 1.35
CA SER A 126 11.29 16.86 2.24
C SER A 126 11.83 16.15 3.48
N PHE A 127 13.08 16.42 3.79
CA PHE A 127 13.81 15.87 4.91
C PHE A 127 14.16 16.99 5.89
N THR A 128 14.10 16.70 7.19
CA THR A 128 14.49 17.62 8.26
C THR A 128 15.66 17.07 9.05
N LEU A 129 16.58 17.98 9.45
CA LEU A 129 17.69 17.61 10.33
C LEU A 129 17.12 17.16 11.69
N MET A 130 17.59 16.02 12.15
CA MET A 130 17.21 15.49 13.46
C MET A 130 17.92 16.24 14.59
N PRO A 131 17.26 16.47 15.75
CA PRO A 131 17.94 16.96 16.94
C PRO A 131 19.05 16.02 17.39
N LEU A 132 20.17 16.60 17.85
CA LEU A 132 21.39 15.86 18.25
C LEU A 132 21.14 14.80 19.36
N ASP A 133 20.17 15.04 20.22
CA ASP A 133 19.74 14.12 21.28
C ASP A 133 19.02 12.87 20.75
N LYS A 134 18.49 12.94 19.53
CA LYS A 134 17.82 11.84 18.82
C LYS A 134 18.72 11.14 17.78
N ALA A 135 19.76 11.80 17.31
CA ALA A 135 20.65 11.30 16.24
C ALA A 135 21.49 10.05 16.64
N GLY A 136 21.61 9.76 17.93
CA GLY A 136 22.39 8.63 18.48
C GLY A 136 21.54 7.51 19.14
N ALA A 137 20.23 7.62 19.19
CA ALA A 137 19.38 6.60 19.76
C ALA A 137 19.25 5.42 18.76
N SER A 138 20.21 4.50 18.85
CA SER A 138 20.17 3.20 18.18
C SER A 138 18.87 2.46 18.51
N ALA A 139 18.42 1.62 17.57
CA ALA A 139 17.19 0.84 17.53
C ALA A 139 16.90 -0.12 18.71
N THR A 140 17.56 0.04 19.86
CA THR A 140 17.44 -0.82 21.05
C THR A 140 16.75 -0.16 22.24
N ALA A 141 16.14 1.03 22.09
CA ALA A 141 15.31 1.56 23.16
C ALA A 141 14.07 0.67 23.32
N ALA A 142 14.09 -0.18 24.32
CA ALA A 142 12.97 -1.03 24.72
C ALA A 142 11.68 -0.21 24.80
N LEU A 143 10.59 -0.76 24.25
CA LEU A 143 9.23 -0.28 24.34
C LEU A 143 8.81 -0.21 25.83
N THR A 144 9.13 0.86 26.51
CA THR A 144 8.34 1.27 27.67
C THR A 144 7.14 2.03 27.12
N PRO A 145 5.89 1.66 27.47
CA PRO A 145 4.72 2.44 27.11
C PRO A 145 4.94 3.85 27.69
N SER A 146 5.31 4.80 26.84
CA SER A 146 5.34 6.19 27.27
C SER A 146 3.90 6.64 27.36
N PRO A 147 3.43 7.12 28.51
CA PRO A 147 2.13 7.75 28.58
C PRO A 147 2.11 8.86 27.53
N ALA A 148 1.04 8.91 26.74
CA ALA A 148 0.81 9.97 25.78
C ALA A 148 1.01 11.33 26.48
N LYS A 149 2.18 11.94 26.32
CA LYS A 149 2.56 13.32 26.59
C LYS A 149 4.03 13.44 26.97
N ALA A 150 4.91 13.45 25.97
CA ALA A 150 6.00 14.40 26.10
C ALA A 150 5.37 15.77 25.79
N LEU A 151 5.24 16.63 26.78
CA LEU A 151 4.86 18.01 26.56
C LEU A 151 5.86 18.64 25.57
N PRO A 152 5.41 19.42 24.57
CA PRO A 152 6.29 20.10 23.66
C PRO A 152 7.30 20.94 24.44
N SER A 153 8.54 20.99 23.95
CA SER A 153 9.54 21.91 24.47
C SER A 153 9.02 23.35 24.38
N ILE A 154 9.46 24.21 25.31
CA ILE A 154 9.02 25.62 25.36
C ILE A 154 9.08 26.24 23.96
N GLY A 155 7.93 26.75 23.48
CA GLY A 155 7.81 27.41 22.16
C GLY A 155 7.29 26.52 21.01
N GLN A 156 6.97 25.25 21.26
CA GLN A 156 6.34 24.36 20.27
C GLN A 156 4.86 24.15 20.57
N VAL A 157 4.04 24.09 19.51
CA VAL A 157 2.64 23.68 19.58
C VAL A 157 2.57 22.19 19.26
N GLY A 158 1.85 21.42 20.06
CA GLY A 158 1.74 19.97 19.85
C GLY A 158 0.36 19.41 20.18
N HIS A 159 -0.17 18.61 19.26
CA HIS A 159 -1.32 17.73 19.46
C HIS A 159 -1.25 16.60 18.43
N ALA A 160 -1.92 15.50 18.70
CA ALA A 160 -2.07 14.38 17.77
C ALA A 160 -3.49 13.82 17.82
N ALA A 161 -3.95 13.26 16.70
CA ALA A 161 -5.18 12.47 16.71
C ALA A 161 -5.03 11.26 17.63
N VAL A 162 -6.13 10.88 18.26
CA VAL A 162 -6.20 9.71 19.15
C VAL A 162 -6.65 8.50 18.36
N MET A 163 -6.04 7.36 18.61
CA MET A 163 -6.46 6.07 18.05
C MET A 163 -7.92 5.79 18.46
N PRO A 164 -8.79 5.35 17.53
CA PRO A 164 -10.19 5.05 17.83
C PRO A 164 -10.34 4.00 18.93
N ALA A 165 -11.21 4.25 19.92
CA ALA A 165 -11.46 3.30 21.01
C ALA A 165 -12.17 2.01 20.55
N ASN A 166 -12.87 2.06 19.41
CA ASN A 166 -13.57 0.93 18.78
C ASN A 166 -12.73 0.21 17.72
N CYS A 167 -11.40 0.33 17.77
CA CYS A 167 -10.53 -0.39 16.85
C CYS A 167 -10.63 -1.91 17.03
N PRO A 168 -10.42 -2.71 15.95
CA PRO A 168 -10.40 -4.16 16.06
C PRO A 168 -9.25 -4.63 16.95
N PRO A 169 -9.35 -5.84 17.56
CA PRO A 169 -8.26 -6.41 18.33
C PRO A 169 -7.04 -6.66 17.43
N ILE A 170 -5.85 -6.55 18.03
CA ILE A 170 -4.59 -6.89 17.33
C ILE A 170 -4.62 -8.38 16.97
N PRO A 171 -4.23 -8.77 15.73
CA PRO A 171 -4.13 -10.17 15.35
C PRO A 171 -3.25 -10.97 16.33
N PRO A 172 -3.66 -12.22 16.65
CA PRO A 172 -2.96 -13.01 17.67
C PRO A 172 -1.56 -13.44 17.22
N PRO A 173 -0.69 -13.84 18.16
CA PRO A 173 0.59 -14.49 17.83
C PRO A 173 0.37 -15.69 16.91
N GLY A 174 1.29 -15.92 15.95
CA GLY A 174 1.17 -17.00 14.96
C GLY A 174 0.26 -16.67 13.76
N TYR A 175 -0.35 -15.49 13.72
CA TYR A 175 -1.17 -15.06 12.58
C TYR A 175 -0.40 -15.11 11.25
N GLU A 176 0.89 -14.83 11.26
CA GLU A 176 1.75 -14.86 10.06
C GLU A 176 1.82 -16.25 9.43
N ASP A 177 2.00 -17.29 10.25
CA ASP A 177 2.08 -18.68 9.78
C ASP A 177 0.74 -19.13 9.17
N HIS A 178 -0.36 -18.80 9.84
CA HIS A 178 -1.70 -19.09 9.34
C HIS A 178 -1.97 -18.37 8.02
N ASP A 179 -1.63 -17.08 7.91
CA ASP A 179 -1.86 -16.29 6.69
C ASP A 179 -0.98 -16.76 5.53
N ALA A 180 0.30 -17.09 5.77
CA ALA A 180 1.23 -17.59 4.76
C ALA A 180 0.83 -18.98 4.21
N SER A 181 0.26 -19.85 5.06
CA SER A 181 -0.10 -21.23 4.69
C SER A 181 -1.55 -21.38 4.23
N ASN A 182 -2.47 -20.61 4.78
CA ASN A 182 -3.91 -20.77 4.61
C ASN A 182 -4.70 -19.43 4.67
N GLY A 183 -4.04 -18.30 4.49
CA GLY A 183 -4.68 -16.99 4.46
C GLY A 183 -5.64 -16.83 3.28
N VAL A 184 -6.55 -15.85 3.38
CA VAL A 184 -7.62 -15.66 2.38
C VAL A 184 -7.10 -15.44 0.97
N TYR A 185 -6.00 -14.73 0.81
CA TYR A 185 -5.39 -14.48 -0.52
C TYR A 185 -4.71 -15.72 -1.08
N VAL A 186 -4.08 -16.53 -0.22
CA VAL A 186 -3.45 -17.81 -0.61
C VAL A 186 -4.52 -18.80 -1.06
N ARG A 187 -5.65 -18.90 -0.32
CA ARG A 187 -6.79 -19.76 -0.71
C ARG A 187 -7.39 -19.31 -2.05
N LEU A 188 -7.57 -17.99 -2.23
CA LEU A 188 -8.08 -17.45 -3.49
C LEU A 188 -7.16 -17.80 -4.66
N ALA A 189 -5.86 -17.54 -4.55
CA ALA A 189 -4.89 -17.83 -5.60
C ALA A 189 -4.90 -19.33 -5.97
N ARG A 190 -4.92 -20.22 -4.97
CA ARG A 190 -4.99 -21.67 -5.16
C ARG A 190 -6.28 -22.09 -5.87
N ALA A 191 -7.42 -21.58 -5.44
CA ALA A 191 -8.72 -21.90 -6.03
C ALA A 191 -8.80 -21.47 -7.51
N PHE A 192 -8.12 -20.41 -7.90
CA PHE A 192 -8.08 -19.92 -9.29
C PHE A 192 -6.85 -20.40 -10.08
N GLY A 193 -6.11 -21.39 -9.57
CA GLY A 193 -4.98 -21.99 -10.27
C GLY A 193 -3.78 -21.08 -10.45
N SER A 194 -3.70 -20.01 -9.67
CA SER A 194 -2.54 -19.10 -9.65
C SER A 194 -1.46 -19.62 -8.70
N ASP A 195 -0.20 -19.22 -8.94
CA ASP A 195 0.87 -19.52 -8.00
C ASP A 195 0.57 -18.89 -6.63
N SER A 196 0.35 -19.75 -5.63
CA SER A 196 0.04 -19.30 -4.28
C SER A 196 1.20 -18.56 -3.60
N ALA A 197 2.45 -18.82 -4.01
CA ALA A 197 3.60 -18.10 -3.48
C ALA A 197 3.61 -16.64 -3.95
N SER A 198 3.23 -16.37 -5.20
CA SER A 198 3.11 -15.00 -5.73
C SER A 198 1.97 -14.21 -5.10
N ALA A 199 0.98 -14.88 -4.51
CA ALA A 199 -0.11 -14.22 -3.79
C ALA A 199 0.28 -13.76 -2.39
N VAL A 200 1.39 -14.24 -1.84
CA VAL A 200 1.90 -13.84 -0.53
C VAL A 200 2.53 -12.47 -0.65
N GLN A 201 1.85 -11.46 -0.13
CA GLN A 201 2.40 -10.10 -0.05
C GLN A 201 3.53 -10.03 0.98
N PRO A 202 4.49 -9.10 0.81
CA PRO A 202 5.52 -8.84 1.82
C PRO A 202 4.97 -8.19 3.10
N ILE A 203 3.68 -7.92 3.14
CA ILE A 203 2.94 -7.38 4.30
C ILE A 203 1.84 -8.34 4.75
N LEU A 204 1.41 -8.16 5.99
CA LEU A 204 0.29 -8.85 6.62
C LEU A 204 -0.81 -7.85 6.90
N SER A 205 -2.05 -8.19 6.57
CA SER A 205 -3.22 -7.42 6.95
C SER A 205 -4.17 -8.27 7.79
N GLY A 206 -4.69 -7.70 8.88
CA GLY A 206 -5.79 -8.28 9.63
C GLY A 206 -7.14 -8.06 8.91
N PRO A 207 -8.22 -8.68 9.40
CA PRO A 207 -9.56 -8.47 8.87
C PRO A 207 -9.95 -6.99 8.90
N MET A 208 -10.69 -6.57 7.87
CA MET A 208 -11.23 -5.21 7.80
C MET A 208 -12.39 -5.06 8.77
N THR A 209 -12.45 -3.92 9.46
CA THR A 209 -13.62 -3.47 10.21
C THR A 209 -14.15 -2.21 9.54
N ILE A 210 -15.46 -2.15 9.27
CA ILE A 210 -16.13 -0.98 8.71
C ILE A 210 -17.15 -0.49 9.72
N THR A 211 -17.09 0.80 10.06
CA THR A 211 -18.02 1.45 11.01
C THR A 211 -18.78 2.57 10.33
N GLY A 212 -19.93 2.95 10.89
CA GLY A 212 -20.79 4.01 10.36
C GLY A 212 -21.99 3.47 9.56
N SER A 213 -22.88 4.37 9.14
CA SER A 213 -24.12 4.05 8.42
C SER A 213 -23.93 4.13 6.90
N ASP A 214 -24.68 3.31 6.16
CA ASP A 214 -24.72 3.35 4.69
C ASP A 214 -25.31 4.66 4.15
N ASP A 215 -26.19 5.32 4.93
CA ASP A 215 -26.79 6.60 4.55
C ASP A 215 -25.81 7.78 4.61
N ALA A 216 -24.66 7.60 5.25
CA ALA A 216 -23.63 8.63 5.43
C ALA A 216 -22.22 8.10 5.11
N PRO A 217 -21.91 7.78 3.84
CA PRO A 217 -20.62 7.18 3.45
C PRO A 217 -19.40 7.98 3.93
N HIS A 218 -19.50 9.32 3.96
CA HIS A 218 -18.43 10.22 4.40
C HIS A 218 -18.12 10.14 5.91
N LEU A 219 -19.01 9.53 6.71
CA LEU A 219 -18.78 9.26 8.12
C LEU A 219 -18.31 7.84 8.42
N LYS A 220 -18.28 6.98 7.38
CA LYS A 220 -17.76 5.62 7.53
C LYS A 220 -16.25 5.62 7.67
N GLN A 221 -15.78 4.72 8.52
CA GLN A 221 -14.35 4.42 8.66
C GLN A 221 -14.09 2.95 8.38
N THR A 222 -13.00 2.69 7.68
CA THR A 222 -12.43 1.36 7.54
C THR A 222 -11.18 1.27 8.41
N MET A 223 -11.02 0.17 9.13
CA MET A 223 -9.90 -0.05 10.04
C MET A 223 -9.35 -1.46 9.85
N HIS A 224 -8.04 -1.60 9.82
CA HIS A 224 -7.37 -2.90 9.86
C HIS A 224 -5.97 -2.78 10.43
N TRP A 225 -5.50 -3.85 11.05
CA TRP A 225 -4.10 -3.96 11.45
C TRP A 225 -3.25 -4.38 10.26
N VAL A 226 -2.04 -3.83 10.17
CA VAL A 226 -1.09 -4.12 9.09
C VAL A 226 0.34 -4.08 9.63
N ARG A 227 1.21 -4.97 9.11
CA ARG A 227 2.66 -4.94 9.35
C ARG A 227 3.42 -5.61 8.21
N VAL A 228 4.71 -5.40 8.17
CA VAL A 228 5.64 -6.13 7.29
C VAL A 228 5.85 -7.56 7.80
N ARG A 229 6.05 -8.51 6.89
CA ARG A 229 6.46 -9.89 7.23
C ARG A 229 7.93 -9.93 7.59
N GLY A 230 8.26 -10.71 8.61
CA GLY A 230 9.60 -10.82 9.14
C GLY A 230 10.04 -9.58 9.92
N LYS A 231 11.33 -9.53 10.27
CA LYS A 231 11.95 -8.41 10.97
C LYS A 231 12.73 -7.54 10.00
N ILE A 232 12.61 -6.21 10.16
CA ILE A 232 13.34 -5.21 9.38
C ILE A 232 14.72 -5.02 10.02
N ALA A 233 15.78 -5.19 9.24
CA ALA A 233 17.17 -5.08 9.67
C ALA A 233 17.82 -3.72 9.40
N GLY A 234 17.34 -2.99 8.40
CA GLY A 234 17.96 -1.76 7.87
C GLY A 234 17.74 -0.47 8.69
N GLY A 235 17.25 -0.58 9.92
CA GLY A 235 17.07 0.56 10.84
C GLY A 235 15.96 1.52 10.41
N ARG A 236 16.04 2.78 10.90
CA ARG A 236 14.99 3.81 10.68
C ARG A 236 14.59 3.97 9.23
N THR A 237 15.55 4.11 8.34
CA THR A 237 15.30 4.36 6.91
C THR A 237 14.50 3.23 6.27
N ALA A 238 14.89 1.98 6.52
CA ALA A 238 14.18 0.81 6.01
C ALA A 238 12.75 0.72 6.58
N HIS A 239 12.53 1.08 7.84
CA HIS A 239 11.19 1.17 8.41
C HIS A 239 10.33 2.25 7.75
N LEU A 240 10.89 3.41 7.37
CA LEU A 240 10.16 4.47 6.67
C LEU A 240 9.85 4.08 5.22
N ASP A 241 10.79 3.46 4.52
CA ASP A 241 10.57 2.94 3.17
C ASP A 241 9.47 1.86 3.17
N ALA A 242 9.53 0.95 4.14
CA ALA A 242 8.53 -0.10 4.34
C ALA A 242 7.16 0.46 4.73
N LEU A 243 7.09 1.47 5.62
CA LEU A 243 5.84 2.13 5.97
C LEU A 243 5.22 2.80 4.74
N SER A 244 6.03 3.42 3.89
CA SER A 244 5.54 4.05 2.65
C SER A 244 4.92 3.04 1.68
N TYR A 245 5.47 1.82 1.60
CA TYR A 245 4.83 0.71 0.89
C TYR A 245 3.46 0.36 1.51
N VAL A 246 3.41 0.28 2.84
CA VAL A 246 2.19 -0.07 3.61
C VAL A 246 1.09 0.96 3.42
N THR A 247 1.42 2.26 3.31
CA THR A 247 0.41 3.33 3.21
C THR A 247 -0.50 3.23 1.98
N ASP A 248 -0.09 2.54 0.91
CA ASP A 248 -0.91 2.32 -0.28
C ASP A 248 -1.85 1.09 -0.15
N ASN A 249 -1.74 0.33 0.95
CA ASN A 249 -2.55 -0.87 1.15
C ASN A 249 -4.02 -0.52 1.40
N TYR A 250 -4.93 -1.01 0.55
CA TYR A 250 -6.37 -0.75 0.57
C TYR A 250 -6.79 0.74 0.42
N PHE A 251 -5.87 1.66 0.25
CA PHE A 251 -6.11 3.08 0.41
C PHE A 251 -7.24 3.59 -0.48
N ILE A 252 -7.04 3.70 -1.81
CA ILE A 252 -8.13 4.15 -2.71
C ILE A 252 -9.31 3.17 -2.73
N GLY A 253 -9.07 1.91 -2.43
CA GLY A 253 -10.09 0.88 -2.27
C GLY A 253 -11.06 1.12 -1.11
N THR A 254 -10.78 2.06 -0.20
CA THR A 254 -11.70 2.50 0.86
C THR A 254 -13.01 2.99 0.26
N ILE A 255 -12.98 3.74 -0.84
CA ILE A 255 -14.19 4.25 -1.51
C ILE A 255 -15.09 3.09 -1.94
N THR A 256 -14.51 2.05 -2.52
CA THR A 256 -15.30 0.89 -2.97
C THR A 256 -15.93 0.13 -1.80
N ARG A 257 -15.28 0.12 -0.64
CA ARG A 257 -15.76 -0.57 0.57
C ARG A 257 -16.87 0.21 1.25
N ILE A 258 -16.71 1.51 1.48
CA ILE A 258 -17.74 2.32 2.14
C ILE A 258 -19.03 2.45 1.32
N HIS A 259 -18.92 2.36 -0.01
CA HIS A 259 -20.05 2.36 -0.94
C HIS A 259 -20.55 0.95 -1.28
N ARG A 260 -19.96 -0.11 -0.71
CA ARG A 260 -20.32 -1.52 -0.95
C ARG A 260 -20.30 -1.90 -2.43
N LEU A 261 -19.32 -1.41 -3.20
CA LEU A 261 -19.21 -1.70 -4.63
C LEU A 261 -18.60 -3.09 -4.86
N TRP A 262 -19.11 -3.80 -5.86
CA TRP A 262 -18.54 -5.08 -6.29
C TRP A 262 -17.27 -4.84 -7.14
N ARG A 263 -16.13 -5.37 -6.72
CA ARG A 263 -14.82 -5.05 -7.32
C ARG A 263 -14.14 -6.20 -8.06
N PHE A 264 -14.76 -7.37 -8.10
CA PHE A 264 -14.19 -8.53 -8.79
C PHE A 264 -14.57 -8.53 -10.27
N PRO A 265 -13.80 -9.25 -11.15
CA PRO A 265 -14.05 -9.25 -12.60
C PRO A 265 -15.31 -10.04 -13.03
N PHE A 266 -15.83 -10.90 -12.18
CA PHE A 266 -17.05 -11.70 -12.35
C PHE A 266 -18.17 -11.16 -11.46
N THR A 267 -19.43 -11.39 -11.83
CA THR A 267 -20.59 -10.92 -11.07
C THR A 267 -20.90 -11.82 -9.88
N VAL A 268 -21.58 -11.29 -8.86
CA VAL A 268 -22.10 -12.12 -7.74
C VAL A 268 -23.14 -13.13 -8.25
N ALA A 269 -23.96 -12.74 -9.22
CA ALA A 269 -24.98 -13.64 -9.81
C ALA A 269 -24.34 -14.87 -10.48
N CYS A 270 -23.21 -14.64 -11.21
CA CYS A 270 -22.43 -15.73 -11.82
C CYS A 270 -21.87 -16.69 -10.76
N LEU A 271 -21.27 -16.17 -9.68
CA LEU A 271 -20.76 -17.00 -8.57
C LEU A 271 -21.84 -17.82 -7.89
N LEU A 272 -23.06 -17.30 -7.82
CA LEU A 272 -24.20 -17.96 -7.18
C LEU A 272 -25.03 -18.79 -8.16
N GLY A 273 -24.66 -18.92 -9.44
CA GLY A 273 -25.39 -19.62 -10.49
C GLY A 273 -26.79 -19.05 -10.79
N LYS A 274 -26.98 -17.73 -10.56
CA LYS A 274 -28.30 -17.08 -10.66
C LYS A 274 -28.55 -16.36 -12.00
N ASP A 275 -27.53 -16.17 -12.83
CA ASP A 275 -27.64 -15.51 -14.13
C ASP A 275 -27.63 -16.47 -15.34
N GLY A 276 -27.66 -17.78 -15.07
CA GLY A 276 -27.56 -18.82 -16.09
C GLY A 276 -26.14 -19.07 -16.60
N ASP A 277 -25.13 -18.29 -16.12
CA ASP A 277 -23.73 -18.57 -16.32
C ASP A 277 -23.25 -19.60 -15.29
N THR A 278 -22.79 -20.76 -15.78
CA THR A 278 -22.34 -21.89 -14.94
C THR A 278 -20.82 -21.91 -14.77
N THR A 279 -20.10 -20.87 -15.16
CA THR A 279 -18.62 -20.82 -15.13
C THR A 279 -18.04 -21.18 -13.76
N PHE A 280 -18.72 -20.83 -12.67
CA PHE A 280 -18.32 -21.15 -11.29
C PHE A 280 -19.25 -22.17 -10.61
N ALA A 281 -20.31 -22.64 -11.25
CA ALA A 281 -21.30 -23.54 -10.65
C ALA A 281 -20.67 -24.86 -10.19
N ASP A 282 -19.64 -25.33 -10.90
CA ASP A 282 -18.96 -26.60 -10.65
C ASP A 282 -17.71 -26.45 -9.75
N SER A 283 -17.46 -25.27 -9.20
CA SER A 283 -16.28 -24.99 -8.36
C SER A 283 -16.67 -24.42 -6.99
N PRO A 284 -17.19 -25.25 -6.05
CA PRO A 284 -17.52 -24.80 -4.69
C PRO A 284 -16.33 -24.18 -3.96
N GLU A 285 -15.10 -24.63 -4.25
CA GLU A 285 -13.88 -24.12 -3.65
C GLU A 285 -13.61 -22.65 -4.07
N GLN A 286 -13.83 -22.32 -5.35
CA GLN A 286 -13.70 -20.95 -5.84
C GLN A 286 -14.71 -20.01 -5.19
N VAL A 287 -15.97 -20.44 -5.13
CA VAL A 287 -17.04 -19.67 -4.47
C VAL A 287 -16.71 -19.45 -2.99
N GLN A 288 -16.24 -20.49 -2.29
CA GLN A 288 -15.88 -20.37 -0.88
C GLN A 288 -14.68 -19.43 -0.67
N ALA A 289 -13.66 -19.51 -1.52
CA ALA A 289 -12.51 -18.62 -1.44
C ALA A 289 -12.90 -17.15 -1.64
N VAL A 290 -13.84 -16.87 -2.55
CA VAL A 290 -14.38 -15.52 -2.74
C VAL A 290 -15.21 -15.08 -1.54
N ARG A 291 -16.04 -15.97 -0.95
CA ARG A 291 -16.81 -15.68 0.28
C ARG A 291 -15.89 -15.27 1.42
N ASP A 292 -14.82 -16.04 1.64
CA ASP A 292 -13.85 -15.78 2.70
C ASP A 292 -13.17 -14.42 2.51
N LEU A 293 -12.77 -14.10 1.27
CA LEU A 293 -12.16 -12.82 0.96
C LEU A 293 -13.14 -11.65 1.11
N VAL A 294 -14.39 -11.81 0.65
CA VAL A 294 -15.44 -10.79 0.83
C VAL A 294 -15.64 -10.50 2.31
N ALA A 295 -15.84 -11.53 3.12
CA ALA A 295 -16.03 -11.38 4.57
C ALA A 295 -14.81 -10.69 5.23
N PHE A 296 -13.59 -11.08 4.82
CA PHE A 296 -12.34 -10.51 5.34
C PHE A 296 -12.20 -9.01 5.05
N GLU A 297 -12.57 -8.56 3.84
CA GLU A 297 -12.34 -7.19 3.38
C GLU A 297 -13.56 -6.27 3.53
N SER A 298 -14.72 -6.76 3.95
CA SER A 298 -15.95 -5.97 4.08
C SER A 298 -16.47 -5.84 5.51
N GLY A 299 -15.70 -6.30 6.51
CA GLY A 299 -16.14 -6.27 7.91
C GLY A 299 -17.11 -7.40 8.25
N GLY A 300 -17.04 -8.53 7.54
CA GLY A 300 -17.87 -9.71 7.78
C GLY A 300 -19.12 -9.83 6.91
N ASP A 301 -19.28 -8.97 5.90
CA ASP A 301 -20.42 -9.06 4.97
C ASP A 301 -20.44 -10.41 4.21
N SER A 302 -21.64 -10.91 3.95
CA SER A 302 -21.81 -12.10 3.12
C SER A 302 -21.69 -11.78 1.62
N LEU A 303 -21.29 -12.76 0.83
CA LEU A 303 -21.24 -12.64 -0.64
C LEU A 303 -22.62 -12.24 -1.21
N GLU A 304 -23.70 -12.81 -0.68
CA GLU A 304 -25.07 -12.56 -1.11
C GLU A 304 -25.51 -11.12 -0.93
N SER A 305 -24.94 -10.41 0.06
CA SER A 305 -25.26 -9.01 0.34
C SER A 305 -24.76 -8.05 -0.76
N PHE A 306 -23.89 -8.54 -1.64
CA PHE A 306 -23.41 -7.79 -2.81
C PHE A 306 -24.21 -8.09 -4.10
N LEU A 307 -25.25 -8.94 -4.03
CA LEU A 307 -26.08 -9.21 -5.19
C LEU A 307 -26.85 -7.95 -5.61
N GLY A 308 -26.65 -7.52 -6.86
CA GLY A 308 -27.24 -6.29 -7.41
C GLY A 308 -26.53 -5.00 -7.01
N GLN A 309 -25.43 -5.08 -6.27
CA GLN A 309 -24.62 -3.90 -5.99
C GLN A 309 -23.88 -3.42 -7.25
N PRO A 310 -23.64 -2.09 -7.40
CA PRO A 310 -22.92 -1.56 -8.54
C PRO A 310 -21.51 -2.16 -8.66
N GLU A 311 -21.09 -2.42 -9.90
CA GLU A 311 -19.80 -3.04 -10.20
C GLU A 311 -18.74 -1.97 -10.54
N VAL A 312 -17.55 -2.19 -10.00
CA VAL A 312 -16.40 -1.34 -10.30
C VAL A 312 -15.87 -1.65 -11.70
N GLY A 313 -15.77 -0.61 -12.52
CA GLY A 313 -15.14 -0.68 -13.85
C GLY A 313 -13.67 -0.25 -13.83
N MET A 314 -13.30 0.68 -12.95
CA MET A 314 -11.93 1.17 -12.81
C MET A 314 -11.68 1.73 -11.41
N VAL A 315 -10.55 1.34 -10.82
CA VAL A 315 -9.97 1.97 -9.62
C VAL A 315 -8.48 2.20 -9.89
N VAL A 316 -8.02 3.44 -9.80
CA VAL A 316 -6.61 3.82 -10.03
C VAL A 316 -6.26 5.02 -9.17
N SER A 317 -5.16 4.96 -8.43
CA SER A 317 -4.61 6.10 -7.69
C SER A 317 -4.08 7.16 -8.66
N LEU A 318 -4.32 8.44 -8.37
CA LEU A 318 -3.80 9.59 -9.11
C LEU A 318 -2.60 10.21 -8.40
N ASP A 319 -2.74 10.43 -7.10
CA ASP A 319 -1.69 10.99 -6.25
C ASP A 319 -1.57 10.22 -4.94
N HIS A 320 -0.58 10.58 -4.14
CA HIS A 320 -0.40 10.07 -2.78
C HIS A 320 0.48 11.02 -1.98
N THR A 321 -0.01 11.46 -0.83
CA THR A 321 0.70 12.34 0.09
C THR A 321 0.90 11.63 1.42
N ILE A 322 2.12 11.71 2.00
CA ILE A 322 2.44 11.15 3.31
C ILE A 322 3.11 12.23 4.17
N TYR A 323 2.62 12.41 5.38
CA TYR A 323 3.25 13.20 6.44
C TYR A 323 3.70 12.27 7.56
N PHE A 324 5.01 12.22 7.82
CA PHE A 324 5.60 11.40 8.89
C PHE A 324 5.70 12.25 10.15
N HIS A 325 5.04 11.81 11.23
CA HIS A 325 4.97 12.57 12.49
C HIS A 325 6.05 12.14 13.47
N GLU A 326 6.26 10.83 13.61
CA GLU A 326 7.20 10.23 14.56
C GLU A 326 8.15 9.25 13.86
N PRO A 327 9.04 9.71 12.95
CA PRO A 327 9.87 8.83 12.12
C PRO A 327 10.78 7.89 12.91
N ASP A 328 11.22 8.29 14.11
CA ASP A 328 12.03 7.46 14.99
C ASP A 328 11.25 6.36 15.69
N ARG A 329 9.92 6.45 15.77
CA ARG A 329 9.03 5.49 16.41
C ARG A 329 8.41 4.50 15.44
N VAL A 330 8.65 4.65 14.15
CA VAL A 330 8.13 3.73 13.14
C VAL A 330 8.79 2.36 13.30
N ARG A 331 7.97 1.34 13.48
CA ARG A 331 8.32 -0.09 13.50
C ARG A 331 7.37 -0.81 12.56
N ALA A 332 7.68 -0.75 11.26
CA ALA A 332 6.78 -1.28 10.23
C ALA A 332 6.65 -2.82 10.28
N ASP A 333 7.55 -3.50 10.98
CA ASP A 333 7.50 -4.94 11.28
C ASP A 333 6.71 -5.29 12.57
N GLU A 334 6.10 -4.30 13.19
CA GLU A 334 5.13 -4.45 14.29
C GLU A 334 3.73 -4.04 13.81
N TRP A 335 2.69 -4.53 14.50
CA TRP A 335 1.33 -4.22 14.14
C TRP A 335 1.04 -2.72 14.27
N MET A 336 0.55 -2.14 13.19
CA MET A 336 0.10 -0.76 13.09
C MET A 336 -1.37 -0.75 12.67
N LEU A 337 -2.17 0.15 13.24
CA LEU A 337 -3.57 0.32 12.89
C LEU A 337 -3.72 1.37 11.79
N ALA A 338 -4.19 0.96 10.62
CA ALA A 338 -4.62 1.86 9.56
C ALA A 338 -6.10 2.20 9.74
N VAL A 339 -6.41 3.49 9.81
CA VAL A 339 -7.76 4.06 9.91
C VAL A 339 -7.98 4.96 8.70
N MET A 340 -8.97 4.65 7.87
CA MET A 340 -9.24 5.35 6.62
C MET A 340 -10.69 5.82 6.56
N ASP A 341 -10.89 7.00 5.99
CA ASP A 341 -12.19 7.58 5.67
C ASP A 341 -12.15 8.29 4.31
N SER A 342 -13.31 8.56 3.72
CA SER A 342 -13.39 9.28 2.45
C SER A 342 -14.32 10.49 2.62
N PRO A 343 -13.77 11.70 2.71
CA PRO A 343 -14.57 12.92 2.88
C PRO A 343 -15.37 13.29 1.64
N TRP A 344 -14.96 12.80 0.45
CA TRP A 344 -15.60 13.12 -0.81
C TRP A 344 -15.39 12.04 -1.87
N ALA A 345 -16.46 11.73 -2.61
CA ALA A 345 -16.41 10.98 -3.86
C ALA A 345 -17.46 11.52 -4.83
N GLY A 346 -17.10 11.72 -6.10
CA GLY A 346 -17.97 12.26 -7.14
C GLY A 346 -17.26 12.34 -8.49
N GLU A 347 -18.01 12.47 -9.57
CA GLU A 347 -17.48 12.64 -10.95
C GLU A 347 -16.46 11.56 -11.36
N GLY A 348 -16.63 10.34 -10.85
CA GLY A 348 -15.72 9.21 -11.14
C GLY A 348 -14.38 9.29 -10.44
N ARG A 349 -14.23 10.11 -9.40
CA ARG A 349 -13.06 10.26 -8.54
C ARG A 349 -13.45 10.21 -7.06
N GLY A 350 -12.48 10.11 -6.18
CA GLY A 350 -12.69 10.27 -4.76
C GLY A 350 -11.38 10.50 -4.01
N VAL A 351 -11.51 11.08 -2.83
CA VAL A 351 -10.42 11.39 -1.92
C VAL A 351 -10.54 10.50 -0.69
N VAL A 352 -9.42 9.93 -0.27
CA VAL A 352 -9.32 9.13 0.96
C VAL A 352 -8.27 9.75 1.87
N THR A 353 -8.58 9.82 3.16
CA THR A 353 -7.62 10.14 4.21
C THR A 353 -7.28 8.88 5.00
N GLN A 354 -6.02 8.77 5.45
CA GLN A 354 -5.55 7.65 6.25
C GLN A 354 -4.71 8.17 7.41
N ARG A 355 -4.91 7.59 8.57
CA ARG A 355 -4.05 7.73 9.74
C ARG A 355 -3.54 6.37 10.14
N ILE A 356 -2.23 6.24 10.34
CA ILE A 356 -1.64 5.00 10.82
C ILE A 356 -1.08 5.22 12.22
N PHE A 357 -1.50 4.36 13.13
CA PHE A 357 -1.10 4.39 14.54
C PHE A 357 -0.23 3.18 14.87
N GLY A 358 0.78 3.35 15.70
CA GLY A 358 1.44 2.25 16.37
C GLY A 358 0.49 1.53 17.34
N ALA A 359 0.82 0.30 17.73
CA ALA A 359 0.01 -0.46 18.68
C ALA A 359 -0.14 0.24 20.06
N ASP A 360 0.77 1.15 20.39
CA ASP A 360 0.74 1.99 21.58
C ASP A 360 -0.13 3.26 21.45
N GLY A 361 -0.82 3.43 20.29
CA GLY A 361 -1.66 4.58 20.00
C GLY A 361 -0.92 5.81 19.46
N THR A 362 0.39 5.74 19.22
CA THR A 362 1.14 6.83 18.62
C THR A 362 0.73 7.04 17.17
N LEU A 363 0.34 8.26 16.79
CA LEU A 363 0.11 8.61 15.38
C LEU A 363 1.45 8.68 14.65
N LEU A 364 1.69 7.74 13.74
CA LEU A 364 2.93 7.62 12.98
C LEU A 364 2.90 8.46 11.70
N VAL A 365 1.82 8.33 10.91
CA VAL A 365 1.65 9.06 9.63
C VAL A 365 0.21 9.49 9.41
N THR A 366 0.06 10.57 8.63
CA THR A 366 -1.19 10.95 7.97
C THR A 366 -0.97 10.94 6.47
N CYS A 367 -1.90 10.30 5.74
CA CYS A 367 -1.85 10.22 4.28
C CYS A 367 -3.13 10.75 3.65
N ILE A 368 -3.02 11.26 2.43
CA ILE A 368 -4.15 11.67 1.59
C ILE A 368 -3.89 11.12 0.18
N GLN A 369 -4.95 10.57 -0.44
CA GLN A 369 -4.88 10.05 -1.80
C GLN A 369 -6.14 10.41 -2.57
N GLU A 370 -5.98 10.95 -3.78
CA GLU A 370 -7.06 11.00 -4.77
C GLU A 370 -6.91 9.84 -5.76
N GLY A 371 -8.04 9.33 -6.23
CA GLY A 371 -8.05 8.31 -7.29
C GLY A 371 -9.30 8.33 -8.15
N ILE A 372 -9.20 7.64 -9.28
CA ILE A 372 -10.35 7.35 -10.15
C ILE A 372 -11.10 6.15 -9.56
N VAL A 373 -12.41 6.29 -9.41
CA VAL A 373 -13.34 5.21 -9.08
C VAL A 373 -14.53 5.31 -10.01
N ARG A 374 -14.61 4.43 -11.01
CA ARG A 374 -15.68 4.42 -12.00
C ARG A 374 -16.41 3.09 -11.98
N LEU A 375 -17.72 3.14 -12.09
CA LEU A 375 -18.57 1.96 -12.22
C LEU A 375 -18.53 1.42 -13.66
N LYS A 376 -18.87 0.14 -13.81
CA LYS A 376 -19.15 -0.44 -15.12
C LYS A 376 -20.39 0.23 -15.71
N ASP A 377 -20.32 0.56 -16.99
CA ASP A 377 -21.46 1.14 -17.73
C ASP A 377 -22.36 -0.01 -18.19
N GLU A 378 -23.55 -0.17 -17.59
CA GLU A 378 -24.53 -1.22 -17.93
C GLU A 378 -24.97 -1.18 -19.40
N ASN A 379 -24.88 -0.02 -20.06
CA ASN A 379 -25.29 0.14 -21.45
C ASN A 379 -24.21 -0.24 -22.47
N ARG A 380 -22.92 -0.27 -22.11
CA ARG A 380 -21.83 -0.68 -23.04
C ARG A 380 -21.89 -2.14 -23.46
N GLY A 381 -22.34 -3.03 -22.58
CA GLY A 381 -22.49 -4.46 -22.89
C GLY A 381 -23.60 -4.77 -23.92
N LYS A 382 -24.65 -3.95 -23.96
CA LYS A 382 -25.78 -4.11 -24.90
C LYS A 382 -25.44 -3.58 -26.31
N SER A 383 -24.60 -2.55 -26.41
CA SER A 383 -24.17 -1.95 -27.71
C SER A 383 -23.15 -2.83 -28.45
N ALA A 384 -22.33 -3.59 -27.76
CA ALA A 384 -21.34 -4.48 -28.39
C ALA A 384 -21.99 -5.75 -28.99
N LYS A 385 -23.12 -6.22 -28.45
CA LYS A 385 -23.90 -7.36 -29.01
C LYS A 385 -24.82 -6.95 -30.17
N ALA A 386 -25.00 -5.66 -30.46
CA ALA A 386 -25.83 -5.17 -31.56
C ALA A 386 -25.02 -4.83 -32.84
N LYS A 387 -23.73 -5.16 -32.88
CA LYS A 387 -22.84 -4.92 -34.02
C LYS A 387 -22.09 -6.18 -34.47
N ILE A 388 -22.77 -7.33 -34.44
CA ILE A 388 -22.33 -8.56 -35.15
C ILE A 388 -23.45 -8.93 -36.12
#